data_edac580c6f5afb7a18860a36f9743f18
#
_entry.id   edac580c6f5afb7a18860a36f9743f18
#
_cell.length_a   1.000
_cell.length_b   1.000
_cell.length_c   1.000
_cell.angle_alpha   90.00
_cell.angle_beta   90.00
_cell.angle_gamma   90.00
#
_symmetry.space_group_name_H-M   'P 1'
#
loop_
_entity.id
_entity.type
_entity.pdbx_description
1 polymer ?
#
loop_
_entity_poly.entity_id
_entity_poly.type
_entity_poly.pdbx_seq_one_letter_code
_entity_poly.pdbx_strand_id
1 'polypeptide(L)'
;MTRETLPGMGAFFCILLSKSAENRLQFVQSCDILLLLPFKGMPQESFKQRKGRAMEKRYGLPTAICMVVGIVIGSGVFFKAEKVLQATNGNMPLGILAWGIVGAIMIICSYVFATMATRYEKVSGLVDYAEATMGRRYAYYVGWFMAVLYTPCLVSALAWISARYFCVLLGWDITGGACMTIAGAMLCLDHVLNALAPRLAGRFQVSTTVIKMVPLALMAVCGAAVGMMNGRMAENFATMSTGAISTGEGLMASTVAVAFAYEGWILATSINAELRDAKRTLPRALVVGSFIVVLTYILYYIGLTGAVTTEELMASGEAAAKMAFQRVFGETAGTVVFVLIVISCLGTLNGLTLSCCRGLYALAVRNEGPAPELFRQVDPVTNMAGNSALASLGLSAVWLVYFYGANVGGPWFGPFSFDSSELPIITLYGMYVPMFIQFMRKGTDLNPFRRF
;
A
#
# COMPACT_ATOMS: atom_id res chain seq x y z
N MET A 1 -12.14 37.74 -10.61
CA MET A 1 -11.57 36.41 -10.27
C MET A 1 -11.88 36.14 -8.83
N THR A 2 -12.96 35.47 -8.56
CA THR A 2 -13.57 35.26 -7.25
C THR A 2 -12.90 34.12 -6.53
N ARG A 3 -12.39 34.38 -5.33
CA ARG A 3 -11.92 33.39 -4.36
C ARG A 3 -13.14 32.60 -3.86
N GLU A 4 -13.40 31.43 -4.39
CA GLU A 4 -14.25 30.43 -3.72
C GLU A 4 -13.41 29.67 -2.72
N THR A 5 -13.55 30.08 -1.45
CA THR A 5 -13.01 29.37 -0.29
C THR A 5 -13.82 28.10 -0.09
N LEU A 6 -13.16 26.94 -0.06
CA LEU A 6 -13.70 25.63 0.32
C LEU A 6 -14.25 25.68 1.76
N PRO A 7 -15.58 25.63 2.00
CA PRO A 7 -16.14 25.89 3.34
C PRO A 7 -15.98 24.75 4.35
N GLY A 8 -15.59 23.54 3.91
CA GLY A 8 -15.60 22.36 4.80
C GLY A 8 -14.27 22.02 5.46
N MET A 9 -13.15 22.22 4.78
CA MET A 9 -11.83 21.79 5.26
C MET A 9 -11.20 22.79 6.25
N GLY A 10 -11.48 24.07 6.12
CA GLY A 10 -11.00 25.09 7.06
C GLY A 10 -11.60 24.94 8.46
N ALA A 11 -12.87 24.58 8.54
CA ALA A 11 -13.56 24.33 9.81
C ALA A 11 -13.02 23.08 10.52
N PHE A 12 -12.71 22.02 9.79
CA PHE A 12 -12.13 20.78 10.33
C PHE A 12 -10.72 21.02 10.92
N PHE A 13 -9.90 21.82 10.26
CA PHE A 13 -8.55 22.15 10.73
C PHE A 13 -8.57 23.12 11.93
N CYS A 14 -9.49 24.08 11.96
CA CYS A 14 -9.66 24.99 13.11
C CYS A 14 -10.10 24.25 14.38
N ILE A 15 -10.93 23.21 14.26
CA ILE A 15 -11.39 22.40 15.40
C ILE A 15 -10.27 21.52 15.96
N LEU A 16 -9.40 20.96 15.09
CA LEU A 16 -8.25 20.16 15.51
C LEU A 16 -7.16 20.97 16.21
N LEU A 17 -7.01 22.26 15.87
CA LEU A 17 -6.01 23.16 16.44
C LEU A 17 -6.51 23.97 17.66
N SER A 18 -7.78 23.86 18.00
CA SER A 18 -8.36 24.54 19.17
C SER A 18 -7.75 24.01 20.47
N LYS A 19 -7.19 24.92 21.27
CA LYS A 19 -6.57 24.62 22.58
C LYS A 19 -7.57 24.34 23.71
N SER A 20 -8.88 24.48 23.48
CA SER A 20 -9.90 24.30 24.52
C SER A 20 -10.34 22.84 24.62
N ALA A 21 -10.24 22.27 25.80
CA ALA A 21 -10.71 20.92 26.13
C ALA A 21 -12.23 20.75 25.94
N GLU A 22 -13.01 21.83 26.14
CA GLU A 22 -14.47 21.85 25.99
C GLU A 22 -14.92 21.65 24.54
N ASN A 23 -14.23 22.24 23.56
CA ASN A 23 -14.55 22.05 22.15
C ASN A 23 -14.26 20.63 21.65
N ARG A 24 -13.30 19.94 22.27
CA ARG A 24 -13.00 18.52 21.98
C ARG A 24 -14.08 17.59 22.55
N LEU A 25 -14.59 17.90 23.73
CA LEU A 25 -15.67 17.15 24.36
C LEU A 25 -16.99 17.28 23.58
N GLN A 26 -17.30 18.48 23.07
CA GLN A 26 -18.50 18.72 22.25
C GLN A 26 -18.43 17.97 20.90
N PHE A 27 -17.25 17.89 20.28
CA PHE A 27 -17.07 17.12 19.04
C PHE A 27 -17.19 15.61 19.29
N VAL A 28 -16.62 15.09 20.39
CA VAL A 28 -16.79 13.70 20.81
C VAL A 28 -18.25 13.39 21.13
N GLN A 29 -18.98 14.29 21.80
CA GLN A 29 -20.41 14.13 22.06
C GLN A 29 -21.29 14.24 20.79
N SER A 30 -20.87 15.01 19.79
CA SER A 30 -21.56 15.05 18.49
C SER A 30 -21.33 13.79 17.64
N CYS A 31 -20.23 13.06 17.87
CA CYS A 31 -20.00 11.73 17.29
C CYS A 31 -20.82 10.64 18.01
N ASP A 32 -21.31 10.86 19.22
CA ASP A 32 -22.17 9.92 19.95
C ASP A 32 -23.54 9.67 19.28
N ILE A 33 -23.93 10.48 18.31
CA ILE A 33 -25.15 10.22 17.50
C ILE A 33 -25.00 8.95 16.64
N LEU A 34 -23.77 8.47 16.38
CA LEU A 34 -23.54 7.21 15.68
C LEU A 34 -23.48 5.98 16.62
N LEU A 35 -23.56 6.20 17.94
CA LEU A 35 -23.48 5.16 18.99
C LEU A 35 -24.86 4.71 19.52
N LEU A 36 -25.97 5.10 18.89
CA LEU A 36 -27.32 4.66 19.26
C LEU A 36 -27.68 3.25 18.78
N LEU A 37 -26.70 2.31 18.77
CA LEU A 37 -26.99 0.89 18.76
C LEU A 37 -26.78 0.33 20.17
N PRO A 38 -27.72 -0.43 20.72
CA PRO A 38 -27.71 -0.79 22.13
C PRO A 38 -26.68 -1.86 22.45
N PHE A 39 -25.52 -1.48 22.98
CA PHE A 39 -24.59 -2.38 23.65
C PHE A 39 -24.85 -2.37 25.17
N LYS A 40 -25.92 -3.01 25.61
CA LYS A 40 -26.13 -3.36 27.01
C LYS A 40 -25.71 -4.79 27.26
N GLY A 41 -24.74 -4.98 28.15
CA GLY A 41 -24.55 -6.24 28.87
C GLY A 41 -23.29 -7.05 28.52
N MET A 42 -22.15 -6.71 29.13
CA MET A 42 -21.08 -7.70 29.41
C MET A 42 -20.56 -7.50 30.84
N PRO A 43 -20.35 -8.60 31.62
CA PRO A 43 -19.94 -8.53 33.01
C PRO A 43 -18.49 -8.06 33.15
N GLN A 44 -18.25 -7.24 34.19
CA GLN A 44 -16.94 -6.68 34.55
C GLN A 44 -15.89 -7.69 35.06
N GLU A 45 -16.23 -8.94 35.29
CA GLU A 45 -15.34 -9.93 35.94
C GLU A 45 -14.23 -10.53 35.04
N SER A 46 -14.23 -10.30 33.70
CA SER A 46 -13.22 -10.89 32.84
C SER A 46 -11.90 -10.06 32.69
N PHE A 47 -11.78 -8.95 33.42
CA PHE A 47 -10.71 -7.95 33.21
C PHE A 47 -9.34 -8.35 33.80
N LYS A 48 -9.33 -9.20 34.84
CA LYS A 48 -8.07 -9.56 35.55
C LYS A 48 -7.30 -10.74 34.94
N GLN A 49 -7.90 -11.53 34.07
CA GLN A 49 -7.29 -12.79 33.58
C GLN A 49 -6.63 -12.74 32.21
N ARG A 50 -6.64 -11.57 31.49
CA ARG A 50 -6.06 -11.45 30.13
C ARG A 50 -4.67 -10.83 30.06
N LYS A 51 -4.00 -10.58 31.20
CA LYS A 51 -2.58 -10.22 31.20
C LYS A 51 -1.75 -11.46 30.83
N GLY A 52 -1.31 -11.55 29.56
CA GLY A 52 -0.30 -12.50 29.14
C GLY A 52 -0.72 -13.61 28.15
N ARG A 53 -1.89 -13.53 27.51
CA ARG A 53 -2.19 -14.51 26.46
C ARG A 53 -1.34 -14.20 25.23
N ALA A 54 -0.35 -15.06 24.95
CA ALA A 54 0.38 -15.04 23.69
C ALA A 54 -0.61 -15.09 22.52
N MET A 55 -0.32 -14.34 21.43
CA MET A 55 -1.18 -14.36 20.24
C MET A 55 -1.35 -15.80 19.73
N GLU A 56 -2.59 -16.20 19.51
CA GLU A 56 -2.91 -17.56 19.09
C GLU A 56 -2.43 -17.79 17.65
N LYS A 57 -1.59 -18.78 17.44
CA LYS A 57 -1.04 -19.15 16.14
C LYS A 57 -2.13 -19.77 15.27
N ARG A 58 -2.71 -18.96 14.35
CA ARG A 58 -3.92 -19.32 13.60
C ARG A 58 -3.65 -19.64 12.12
N TYR A 59 -2.63 -19.02 11.50
CA TYR A 59 -2.47 -19.02 10.06
C TYR A 59 -1.44 -20.05 9.57
N GLY A 60 -1.80 -20.78 8.50
CA GLY A 60 -0.92 -21.70 7.79
C GLY A 60 -0.26 -21.06 6.56
N LEU A 61 0.54 -21.83 5.83
CA LEU A 61 1.26 -21.37 4.64
C LEU A 61 0.35 -20.77 3.54
N PRO A 62 -0.78 -21.36 3.15
CA PRO A 62 -1.64 -20.77 2.11
C PRO A 62 -2.15 -19.38 2.51
N THR A 63 -2.59 -19.23 3.76
CA THR A 63 -3.06 -17.94 4.27
C THR A 63 -1.92 -16.91 4.29
N ALA A 64 -0.73 -17.30 4.68
CA ALA A 64 0.44 -16.41 4.68
C ALA A 64 0.80 -15.96 3.26
N ILE A 65 0.77 -16.86 2.27
CA ILE A 65 0.97 -16.50 0.85
C ILE A 65 -0.11 -15.51 0.39
N CYS A 66 -1.39 -15.79 0.68
CA CYS A 66 -2.49 -14.88 0.34
C CYS A 66 -2.34 -13.51 1.00
N MET A 67 -1.79 -13.43 2.21
CA MET A 67 -1.53 -12.14 2.88
C MET A 67 -0.42 -11.37 2.18
N VAL A 68 0.71 -12.01 1.84
CA VAL A 68 1.78 -11.37 1.06
C VAL A 68 1.26 -10.85 -0.27
N VAL A 69 0.63 -11.72 -1.06
CA VAL A 69 0.04 -11.37 -2.35
C VAL A 69 -1.02 -10.27 -2.20
N GLY A 70 -1.87 -10.39 -1.20
CA GLY A 70 -2.96 -9.46 -0.95
C GLY A 70 -2.54 -8.07 -0.49
N ILE A 71 -1.39 -7.92 0.17
CA ILE A 71 -0.85 -6.62 0.57
C ILE A 71 -0.18 -5.94 -0.63
N VAL A 72 0.58 -6.67 -1.44
CA VAL A 72 1.32 -6.12 -2.59
C VAL A 72 0.37 -5.83 -3.76
N ILE A 73 -0.45 -6.80 -4.16
CA ILE A 73 -1.40 -6.59 -5.25
C ILE A 73 -2.48 -5.59 -4.82
N GLY A 74 -2.40 -4.41 -5.41
CA GLY A 74 -3.31 -3.31 -5.14
C GLY A 74 -3.60 -2.48 -6.37
N SER A 75 -3.74 -1.17 -6.19
CA SER A 75 -3.87 -0.21 -7.29
C SER A 75 -2.60 -0.07 -8.12
N GLY A 76 -1.44 -0.38 -7.54
CA GLY A 76 -0.14 -0.09 -8.13
C GLY A 76 0.02 -0.63 -9.55
N VAL A 77 -0.35 -1.88 -9.81
CA VAL A 77 -0.22 -2.49 -11.15
C VAL A 77 -1.15 -1.82 -12.18
N PHE A 78 -2.36 -1.42 -11.78
CA PHE A 78 -3.31 -0.75 -12.67
C PHE A 78 -2.87 0.68 -12.98
N PHE A 79 -2.40 1.40 -11.96
CA PHE A 79 -2.01 2.81 -12.04
C PHE A 79 -0.65 3.03 -12.70
N LYS A 80 0.33 2.14 -12.44
CA LYS A 80 1.71 2.33 -12.91
C LYS A 80 1.96 1.72 -14.29
N ALA A 81 1.10 0.85 -14.80
CA ALA A 81 1.29 0.23 -16.14
C ALA A 81 1.36 1.27 -17.25
N GLU A 82 0.46 2.26 -17.25
CA GLU A 82 0.48 3.39 -18.16
C GLU A 82 1.75 4.25 -17.99
N LYS A 83 2.10 4.59 -16.74
CA LYS A 83 3.31 5.39 -16.45
C LYS A 83 4.59 4.71 -16.91
N VAL A 84 4.66 3.38 -16.84
CA VAL A 84 5.77 2.61 -17.40
C VAL A 84 5.83 2.74 -18.92
N LEU A 85 4.69 2.67 -19.62
CA LEU A 85 4.66 2.90 -21.07
C LEU A 85 5.06 4.32 -21.43
N GLN A 86 4.58 5.33 -20.70
CA GLN A 86 4.98 6.72 -20.90
C GLN A 86 6.49 6.91 -20.71
N ALA A 87 7.06 6.38 -19.63
CA ALA A 87 8.48 6.46 -19.33
C ALA A 87 9.35 5.74 -20.37
N THR A 88 8.86 4.66 -20.97
CA THR A 88 9.56 3.90 -22.02
C THR A 88 9.19 4.34 -23.44
N ASN A 89 8.40 5.42 -23.59
CA ASN A 89 7.90 5.91 -24.87
C ASN A 89 7.22 4.82 -25.71
N GLY A 90 6.35 4.03 -25.08
CA GLY A 90 5.63 2.93 -25.71
C GLY A 90 6.43 1.65 -25.93
N ASN A 91 7.72 1.60 -25.54
CA ASN A 91 8.55 0.41 -25.67
C ASN A 91 8.14 -0.67 -24.67
N MET A 92 7.32 -1.61 -25.13
CA MET A 92 6.80 -2.70 -24.29
C MET A 92 7.90 -3.65 -23.75
N PRO A 93 8.89 -4.12 -24.54
CA PRO A 93 10.00 -4.93 -24.03
C PRO A 93 10.78 -4.25 -22.89
N LEU A 94 11.04 -2.94 -23.03
CA LEU A 94 11.71 -2.15 -21.99
C LEU A 94 10.87 -2.04 -20.72
N GLY A 95 9.55 -1.89 -20.86
CA GLY A 95 8.61 -1.92 -19.76
C GLY A 95 8.61 -3.28 -19.06
N ILE A 96 8.55 -4.39 -19.79
CA ILE A 96 8.66 -5.76 -19.22
C ILE A 96 9.97 -5.94 -18.46
N LEU A 97 11.08 -5.42 -19.01
CA LEU A 97 12.37 -5.46 -18.33
C LEU A 97 12.35 -4.69 -17.01
N ALA A 98 11.71 -3.51 -16.96
CA ALA A 98 11.55 -2.75 -15.73
C ALA A 98 10.75 -3.55 -14.67
N TRP A 99 9.60 -4.14 -15.06
CA TRP A 99 8.84 -5.02 -14.17
C TRP A 99 9.67 -6.21 -13.69
N GLY A 100 10.47 -6.81 -14.55
CA GLY A 100 11.37 -7.92 -14.23
C GLY A 100 12.48 -7.54 -13.25
N ILE A 101 13.15 -6.40 -13.46
CA ILE A 101 14.25 -5.92 -12.60
C ILE A 101 13.73 -5.65 -11.18
N VAL A 102 12.66 -4.85 -11.04
CA VAL A 102 12.12 -4.52 -9.71
C VAL A 102 11.54 -5.76 -9.04
N GLY A 103 10.89 -6.63 -9.81
CA GLY A 103 10.42 -7.93 -9.32
C GLY A 103 11.56 -8.80 -8.78
N ALA A 104 12.69 -8.85 -9.47
CA ALA A 104 13.88 -9.56 -9.00
C ALA A 104 14.44 -8.94 -7.71
N ILE A 105 14.52 -7.61 -7.63
CA ILE A 105 14.92 -6.88 -6.41
C ILE A 105 13.98 -7.25 -5.25
N MET A 106 12.66 -7.23 -5.46
CA MET A 106 11.68 -7.62 -4.45
C MET A 106 11.88 -9.07 -3.98
N ILE A 107 12.11 -10.02 -4.89
CA ILE A 107 12.34 -11.42 -4.55
C ILE A 107 13.63 -11.57 -3.73
N ILE A 108 14.70 -10.90 -4.12
CA ILE A 108 15.97 -10.91 -3.40
C ILE A 108 15.80 -10.34 -2.00
N CYS A 109 15.17 -9.15 -1.87
CA CYS A 109 14.88 -8.54 -0.57
C CYS A 109 14.01 -9.45 0.29
N SER A 110 12.95 -10.03 -0.29
CA SER A 110 12.08 -10.98 0.41
C SER A 110 12.83 -12.20 0.92
N TYR A 111 13.77 -12.73 0.13
CA TYR A 111 14.61 -13.84 0.54
C TYR A 111 15.55 -13.49 1.70
N VAL A 112 16.17 -12.31 1.68
CA VAL A 112 17.05 -11.84 2.77
C VAL A 112 16.25 -11.67 4.05
N PHE A 113 15.09 -10.99 4.00
CA PHE A 113 14.25 -10.84 5.17
C PHE A 113 13.62 -12.16 5.64
N ALA A 114 13.32 -13.08 4.72
CA ALA A 114 12.92 -14.43 5.04
C ALA A 114 14.01 -15.16 5.86
N THR A 115 15.26 -15.00 5.47
CA THR A 115 16.41 -15.57 6.20
C THR A 115 16.58 -14.91 7.56
N MET A 116 16.43 -13.58 7.66
CA MET A 116 16.43 -12.86 8.95
C MET A 116 15.30 -13.36 9.87
N ALA A 117 14.09 -13.57 9.32
CA ALA A 117 12.93 -14.07 10.08
C ALA A 117 13.13 -15.47 10.68
N THR A 118 13.91 -16.33 10.02
CA THR A 118 14.27 -17.64 10.60
C THR A 118 15.22 -17.52 11.78
N ARG A 119 16.02 -16.46 11.82
CA ARG A 119 17.10 -16.28 12.81
C ARG A 119 16.64 -15.42 14.00
N TYR A 120 15.83 -14.40 13.74
CA TYR A 120 15.38 -13.43 14.74
C TYR A 120 13.88 -13.59 15.00
N GLU A 121 13.52 -14.27 16.07
CA GLU A 121 12.13 -14.50 16.48
C GLU A 121 11.56 -13.28 17.24
N LYS A 122 11.29 -12.19 16.53
CA LYS A 122 10.65 -11.01 17.12
C LYS A 122 9.39 -10.61 16.35
N VAL A 123 8.52 -9.85 17.01
CA VAL A 123 7.12 -9.63 16.61
C VAL A 123 6.92 -8.41 15.72
N SER A 124 7.83 -7.43 15.76
CA SER A 124 7.65 -6.12 15.13
C SER A 124 8.20 -6.02 13.71
N GLY A 125 8.52 -7.14 13.06
CA GLY A 125 8.93 -7.15 11.66
C GLY A 125 10.21 -6.35 11.39
N LEU A 126 10.16 -5.40 10.44
CA LEU A 126 11.32 -4.66 9.95
C LEU A 126 12.13 -3.96 11.06
N VAL A 127 11.46 -3.37 12.05
CA VAL A 127 12.13 -2.64 13.16
C VAL A 127 12.99 -3.60 13.99
N ASP A 128 12.52 -4.82 14.21
CA ASP A 128 13.28 -5.83 14.96
C ASP A 128 14.48 -6.35 14.16
N TYR A 129 14.35 -6.48 12.84
CA TYR A 129 15.48 -6.85 11.98
C TYR A 129 16.54 -5.74 11.93
N ALA A 130 16.09 -4.46 11.91
CA ALA A 130 16.96 -3.30 11.99
C ALA A 130 17.74 -3.29 13.34
N GLU A 131 17.07 -3.60 14.45
CA GLU A 131 17.72 -3.69 15.76
C GLU A 131 18.76 -4.83 15.81
N ALA A 132 18.41 -5.99 15.30
CA ALA A 132 19.29 -7.17 15.32
C ALA A 132 20.55 -6.98 14.46
N THR A 133 20.43 -6.27 13.34
CA THR A 133 21.55 -6.02 12.41
C THR A 133 22.37 -4.80 12.77
N MET A 134 21.73 -3.65 12.99
CA MET A 134 22.35 -2.33 13.11
C MET A 134 22.30 -1.75 14.53
N GLY A 135 21.52 -2.36 15.43
CA GLY A 135 21.35 -1.91 16.81
C GLY A 135 20.18 -0.94 17.02
N ARG A 136 19.93 -0.63 18.32
CA ARG A 136 18.72 0.08 18.77
C ARG A 136 18.54 1.47 18.16
N ARG A 137 19.61 2.25 17.98
CA ARG A 137 19.51 3.59 17.39
C ARG A 137 18.98 3.55 15.95
N TYR A 138 19.49 2.62 15.16
CA TYR A 138 19.05 2.47 13.77
C TYR A 138 17.60 1.99 13.71
N ALA A 139 17.22 1.02 14.54
CA ALA A 139 15.86 0.55 14.67
C ALA A 139 14.87 1.67 15.02
N TYR A 140 15.27 2.59 15.89
CA TYR A 140 14.50 3.77 16.25
C TYR A 140 14.24 4.68 15.03
N TYR A 141 15.25 4.97 14.21
CA TYR A 141 15.07 5.77 12.99
C TYR A 141 14.18 5.06 11.96
N VAL A 142 14.36 3.75 11.80
CA VAL A 142 13.48 2.94 10.93
C VAL A 142 12.04 2.95 11.44
N GLY A 143 11.82 2.80 12.74
CA GLY A 143 10.49 2.86 13.34
C GLY A 143 9.80 4.22 13.15
N TRP A 144 10.54 5.31 13.36
CA TRP A 144 10.04 6.67 13.09
C TRP A 144 9.70 6.88 11.61
N PHE A 145 10.62 6.49 10.73
CA PHE A 145 10.40 6.59 9.30
C PHE A 145 9.13 5.84 8.88
N MET A 146 8.93 4.61 9.37
CA MET A 146 7.75 3.81 9.09
C MET A 146 6.46 4.45 9.61
N ALA A 147 6.48 4.99 10.84
CA ALA A 147 5.28 5.49 11.50
C ALA A 147 4.84 6.88 11.01
N VAL A 148 5.78 7.75 10.62
CA VAL A 148 5.50 9.17 10.33
C VAL A 148 5.57 9.50 8.84
N LEU A 149 6.44 8.82 8.11
CA LEU A 149 6.66 9.06 6.68
C LEU A 149 6.05 7.95 5.82
N TYR A 150 6.61 6.75 5.90
CA TYR A 150 6.31 5.68 4.95
C TYR A 150 4.83 5.30 4.91
N THR A 151 4.25 4.83 6.02
CA THR A 151 2.86 4.37 6.01
C THR A 151 1.85 5.50 5.79
N PRO A 152 1.95 6.71 6.42
CA PRO A 152 1.01 7.78 6.16
C PRO A 152 1.07 8.34 4.73
N CYS A 153 2.27 8.43 4.14
CA CYS A 153 2.46 8.82 2.74
C CYS A 153 1.76 7.86 1.78
N LEU A 154 1.99 6.55 1.94
CA LEU A 154 1.39 5.55 1.08
C LEU A 154 -0.13 5.48 1.25
N VAL A 155 -0.63 5.58 2.48
CA VAL A 155 -2.08 5.62 2.75
C VAL A 155 -2.73 6.83 2.08
N SER A 156 -2.10 8.01 2.14
CA SER A 156 -2.61 9.21 1.47
C SER A 156 -2.64 9.08 -0.05
N ALA A 157 -1.55 8.58 -0.65
CA ALA A 157 -1.47 8.33 -2.09
C ALA A 157 -2.52 7.31 -2.56
N LEU A 158 -2.72 6.22 -1.79
CA LEU A 158 -3.72 5.20 -2.12
C LEU A 158 -5.16 5.70 -1.93
N ALA A 159 -5.43 6.54 -0.94
CA ALA A 159 -6.73 7.18 -0.80
C ALA A 159 -7.06 8.04 -2.03
N TRP A 160 -6.08 8.83 -2.50
CA TRP A 160 -6.20 9.61 -3.72
C TRP A 160 -6.41 8.73 -4.96
N ILE A 161 -5.58 7.71 -5.16
CA ILE A 161 -5.70 6.77 -6.29
C ILE A 161 -7.06 6.06 -6.27
N SER A 162 -7.52 5.60 -5.10
CA SER A 162 -8.83 4.96 -4.96
C SER A 162 -9.97 5.89 -5.35
N ALA A 163 -9.89 7.17 -4.94
CA ALA A 163 -10.87 8.18 -5.32
C ALA A 163 -10.87 8.45 -6.83
N ARG A 164 -9.69 8.52 -7.47
CA ARG A 164 -9.58 8.70 -8.93
C ARG A 164 -10.24 7.55 -9.69
N TYR A 165 -9.97 6.31 -9.33
CA TYR A 165 -10.61 5.15 -9.95
C TYR A 165 -12.12 5.14 -9.72
N PHE A 166 -12.58 5.58 -8.54
CA PHE A 166 -14.01 5.74 -8.28
C PHE A 166 -14.62 6.85 -9.15
N CYS A 167 -13.94 7.98 -9.33
CA CYS A 167 -14.38 9.06 -10.23
C CYS A 167 -14.41 8.58 -11.70
N VAL A 168 -13.41 7.83 -12.16
CA VAL A 168 -13.40 7.21 -13.51
C VAL A 168 -14.61 6.29 -13.71
N LEU A 169 -14.98 5.51 -12.69
CA LEU A 169 -16.15 4.64 -12.75
C LEU A 169 -17.44 5.44 -12.99
N LEU A 170 -17.58 6.59 -12.32
CA LEU A 170 -18.76 7.45 -12.42
C LEU A 170 -18.69 8.48 -13.57
N GLY A 171 -17.57 8.57 -14.28
CA GLY A 171 -17.35 9.59 -15.32
C GLY A 171 -17.17 11.01 -14.75
N TRP A 172 -16.70 11.14 -13.51
CA TRP A 172 -16.43 12.42 -12.85
C TRP A 172 -15.00 12.91 -13.08
N ASP A 173 -14.78 14.21 -12.84
CA ASP A 173 -13.42 14.79 -12.90
C ASP A 173 -12.51 14.16 -11.83
N ILE A 174 -11.36 13.67 -12.30
CA ILE A 174 -10.35 12.98 -11.49
C ILE A 174 -9.34 13.93 -10.81
N THR A 175 -9.39 15.21 -11.15
CA THR A 175 -8.45 16.24 -10.61
C THR A 175 -9.16 17.28 -9.75
N GLY A 176 -10.48 17.31 -9.82
CA GLY A 176 -11.31 18.32 -9.18
C GLY A 176 -11.50 18.14 -7.66
N GLY A 177 -12.12 19.14 -7.05
CA GLY A 177 -12.43 19.14 -5.61
C GLY A 177 -13.33 17.99 -5.16
N ALA A 178 -14.19 17.47 -6.04
CA ALA A 178 -15.02 16.29 -5.75
C ALA A 178 -14.14 15.05 -5.51
N CYS A 179 -13.15 14.80 -6.37
CA CYS A 179 -12.21 13.69 -6.19
C CYS A 179 -11.41 13.83 -4.88
N MET A 180 -10.95 15.05 -4.56
CA MET A 180 -10.23 15.29 -3.30
C MET A 180 -11.14 15.05 -2.07
N THR A 181 -12.40 15.43 -2.14
CA THR A 181 -13.39 15.19 -1.06
C THR A 181 -13.61 13.69 -0.87
N ILE A 182 -13.75 12.94 -1.96
CA ILE A 182 -13.90 11.47 -1.91
C ILE A 182 -12.64 10.83 -1.32
N ALA A 183 -11.44 11.28 -1.71
CA ALA A 183 -10.19 10.78 -1.15
C ALA A 183 -10.11 11.00 0.36
N GLY A 184 -10.45 12.20 0.83
CA GLY A 184 -10.54 12.53 2.27
C GLY A 184 -11.59 11.69 3.01
N ALA A 185 -12.77 11.48 2.40
CA ALA A 185 -13.80 10.63 2.97
C ALA A 185 -13.36 9.17 3.08
N MET A 186 -12.76 8.61 2.02
CA MET A 186 -12.20 7.25 2.03
C MET A 186 -11.13 7.09 3.09
N LEU A 187 -10.23 8.08 3.22
CA LEU A 187 -9.19 8.10 4.24
C LEU A 187 -9.78 8.04 5.66
N CYS A 188 -10.75 8.89 5.94
CA CYS A 188 -11.42 8.94 7.25
C CYS A 188 -12.20 7.66 7.55
N LEU A 189 -13.03 7.20 6.61
CA LEU A 189 -13.84 6.01 6.78
C LEU A 189 -13.00 4.77 7.02
N ASP A 190 -11.88 4.65 6.31
CA ASP A 190 -11.01 3.48 6.43
C ASP A 190 -10.24 3.49 7.77
N HIS A 191 -9.79 4.65 8.26
CA HIS A 191 -9.22 4.77 9.61
C HIS A 191 -10.25 4.43 10.69
N VAL A 192 -11.48 4.93 10.56
CA VAL A 192 -12.59 4.61 11.48
C VAL A 192 -12.89 3.12 11.47
N LEU A 193 -12.98 2.50 10.29
CA LEU A 193 -13.21 1.06 10.14
C LEU A 193 -12.13 0.25 10.86
N ASN A 194 -10.85 0.59 10.65
CA ASN A 194 -9.72 -0.10 11.26
C ASN A 194 -9.62 0.13 12.77
N ALA A 195 -9.94 1.34 13.26
CA ALA A 195 -9.89 1.66 14.69
C ALA A 195 -11.05 1.04 15.47
N LEU A 196 -12.28 1.11 14.95
CA LEU A 196 -13.49 0.73 15.69
C LEU A 196 -13.99 -0.68 15.37
N ALA A 197 -13.77 -1.18 14.14
CA ALA A 197 -14.25 -2.47 13.68
C ALA A 197 -13.14 -3.34 13.03
N PRO A 198 -12.00 -3.61 13.71
CA PRO A 198 -10.85 -4.29 13.12
C PRO A 198 -11.17 -5.71 12.62
N ARG A 199 -12.19 -6.37 13.19
CA ARG A 199 -12.67 -7.68 12.69
C ARG A 199 -13.32 -7.56 11.31
N LEU A 200 -14.09 -6.49 11.08
CA LEU A 200 -14.72 -6.21 9.79
C LEU A 200 -13.65 -5.80 8.78
N ALA A 201 -12.72 -4.92 9.15
CA ALA A 201 -11.57 -4.54 8.34
C ALA A 201 -10.76 -5.76 7.89
N GLY A 202 -10.49 -6.71 8.81
CA GLY A 202 -9.79 -7.95 8.49
C GLY A 202 -10.56 -8.86 7.52
N ARG A 203 -11.87 -8.99 7.66
CA ARG A 203 -12.71 -9.74 6.71
C ARG A 203 -12.74 -9.08 5.33
N PHE A 204 -12.86 -7.76 5.30
CA PHE A 204 -12.80 -6.97 4.08
C PHE A 204 -11.45 -7.19 3.36
N GLN A 205 -10.34 -7.14 4.10
CA GLN A 205 -9.00 -7.41 3.56
C GLN A 205 -8.89 -8.78 2.88
N VAL A 206 -9.38 -9.84 3.53
CA VAL A 206 -9.33 -11.20 2.98
C VAL A 206 -10.21 -11.31 1.72
N SER A 207 -11.43 -10.79 1.77
CA SER A 207 -12.36 -10.84 0.64
C SER A 207 -11.83 -10.09 -0.58
N THR A 208 -11.31 -8.88 -0.37
CA THR A 208 -10.74 -8.07 -1.45
C THR A 208 -9.48 -8.69 -2.05
N THR A 209 -8.70 -9.46 -1.27
CA THR A 209 -7.53 -10.18 -1.78
C THR A 209 -7.91 -11.22 -2.84
N VAL A 210 -9.02 -11.93 -2.66
CA VAL A 210 -9.51 -12.87 -3.67
C VAL A 210 -10.08 -12.12 -4.88
N ILE A 211 -10.89 -11.10 -4.62
CA ILE A 211 -11.55 -10.31 -5.67
C ILE A 211 -10.53 -9.67 -6.62
N LYS A 212 -9.46 -9.10 -6.10
CA LYS A 212 -8.45 -8.38 -6.92
C LYS A 212 -7.67 -9.28 -7.89
N MET A 213 -7.60 -10.58 -7.63
CA MET A 213 -6.95 -11.51 -8.56
C MET A 213 -7.75 -11.72 -9.85
N VAL A 214 -9.09 -11.52 -9.80
CA VAL A 214 -9.98 -11.76 -10.93
C VAL A 214 -9.66 -10.84 -12.12
N PRO A 215 -9.65 -9.49 -12.00
CA PRO A 215 -9.36 -8.62 -13.13
C PRO A 215 -7.93 -8.84 -13.67
N LEU A 216 -6.96 -9.12 -12.81
CA LEU A 216 -5.59 -9.38 -13.24
C LEU A 216 -5.49 -10.65 -14.08
N ALA A 217 -6.07 -11.75 -13.62
CA ALA A 217 -6.09 -13.01 -14.35
C ALA A 217 -6.86 -12.90 -15.68
N LEU A 218 -8.02 -12.22 -15.66
CA LEU A 218 -8.81 -12.00 -16.86
C LEU A 218 -8.04 -11.21 -17.92
N MET A 219 -7.40 -10.11 -17.53
CA MET A 219 -6.60 -9.30 -18.47
C MET A 219 -5.37 -10.06 -18.95
N ALA A 220 -4.65 -10.74 -18.05
CA ALA A 220 -3.47 -11.53 -18.40
C ALA A 220 -3.78 -12.60 -19.46
N VAL A 221 -4.92 -13.27 -19.35
CA VAL A 221 -5.30 -14.36 -20.28
C VAL A 221 -6.02 -13.80 -21.50
N CYS A 222 -7.15 -13.12 -21.31
CA CYS A 222 -8.01 -12.69 -22.41
C CYS A 222 -7.39 -11.53 -23.21
N GLY A 223 -6.74 -10.58 -22.54
CA GLY A 223 -6.06 -9.48 -23.21
C GLY A 223 -4.88 -9.97 -24.06
N ALA A 224 -4.08 -10.90 -23.53
CA ALA A 224 -3.02 -11.53 -24.31
C ALA A 224 -3.56 -12.34 -25.51
N ALA A 225 -4.63 -13.10 -25.32
CA ALA A 225 -5.27 -13.86 -26.40
C ALA A 225 -5.77 -12.94 -27.52
N VAL A 226 -6.47 -11.85 -27.16
CA VAL A 226 -6.93 -10.83 -28.14
C VAL A 226 -5.74 -10.21 -28.86
N GLY A 227 -4.66 -9.86 -28.14
CA GLY A 227 -3.45 -9.29 -28.74
C GLY A 227 -2.75 -10.24 -29.71
N MET A 228 -2.74 -11.54 -29.43
CA MET A 228 -2.20 -12.56 -30.35
C MET A 228 -3.09 -12.71 -31.60
N MET A 229 -4.41 -12.75 -31.40
CA MET A 229 -5.36 -12.90 -32.52
C MET A 229 -5.34 -11.71 -33.50
N ASN A 230 -5.15 -10.51 -32.99
CA ASN A 230 -5.13 -9.26 -33.77
C ASN A 230 -3.73 -8.89 -34.30
N GLY A 231 -2.69 -9.70 -34.07
CA GLY A 231 -1.31 -9.40 -34.45
C GLY A 231 -0.63 -8.31 -33.61
N ARG A 232 -1.37 -7.62 -32.75
CA ARG A 232 -0.90 -6.47 -31.95
C ARG A 232 0.25 -6.86 -31.01
N MET A 233 0.25 -8.08 -30.51
CA MET A 233 1.34 -8.58 -29.68
C MET A 233 2.67 -8.54 -30.45
N ALA A 234 2.70 -8.99 -31.70
CA ALA A 234 3.90 -8.96 -32.54
C ALA A 234 4.34 -7.53 -32.83
N GLU A 235 3.42 -6.62 -33.12
CA GLU A 235 3.70 -5.19 -33.34
C GLU A 235 4.33 -4.55 -32.10
N ASN A 236 3.75 -4.76 -30.93
CA ASN A 236 4.25 -4.20 -29.66
C ASN A 236 5.65 -4.71 -29.29
N PHE A 237 5.97 -5.98 -29.60
CA PHE A 237 7.31 -6.50 -29.41
C PHE A 237 8.32 -6.02 -30.48
N ALA A 238 7.86 -5.72 -31.69
CA ALA A 238 8.69 -5.21 -32.77
C ALA A 238 8.97 -3.70 -32.65
N THR A 239 8.08 -2.96 -31.98
CA THR A 239 8.19 -1.51 -31.82
C THR A 239 9.39 -1.16 -30.94
N MET A 240 10.50 -0.77 -31.58
CA MET A 240 11.61 -0.14 -30.87
C MET A 240 11.29 1.37 -30.71
N SER A 241 11.52 1.88 -29.50
CA SER A 241 11.38 3.31 -29.22
C SER A 241 12.21 4.14 -30.21
N THR A 242 11.54 4.96 -31.00
CA THR A 242 12.16 5.95 -31.90
C THR A 242 12.17 7.37 -31.31
N GLY A 243 11.88 7.49 -30.01
CA GLY A 243 11.68 8.76 -29.33
C GLY A 243 12.95 9.38 -28.74
N ALA A 244 12.83 10.65 -28.29
CA ALA A 244 13.89 11.47 -27.74
C ALA A 244 14.45 11.01 -26.36
N ILE A 245 13.82 10.05 -25.70
CA ILE A 245 14.26 9.54 -24.40
C ILE A 245 15.28 8.43 -24.60
N SER A 246 16.46 8.55 -23.96
CA SER A 246 17.45 7.48 -23.98
C SER A 246 16.90 6.21 -23.31
N THR A 247 17.28 5.03 -23.84
CA THR A 247 16.87 3.73 -23.26
C THR A 247 17.20 3.63 -21.76
N GLY A 248 18.33 4.22 -21.33
CA GLY A 248 18.75 4.22 -19.93
C GLY A 248 17.86 5.09 -19.05
N GLU A 249 17.51 6.29 -19.49
CA GLU A 249 16.61 7.19 -18.74
C GLU A 249 15.19 6.62 -18.65
N GLY A 250 14.66 6.09 -19.74
CA GLY A 250 13.36 5.44 -19.77
C GLY A 250 13.29 4.23 -18.85
N LEU A 251 14.34 3.39 -18.83
CA LEU A 251 14.43 2.24 -17.93
C LEU A 251 14.51 2.70 -16.46
N MET A 252 15.29 3.74 -16.16
CA MET A 252 15.41 4.26 -14.79
C MET A 252 14.07 4.80 -14.29
N ALA A 253 13.43 5.67 -15.05
CA ALA A 253 12.13 6.25 -14.70
C ALA A 253 11.04 5.18 -14.53
N SER A 254 10.98 4.20 -15.44
CA SER A 254 10.02 3.09 -15.32
C SER A 254 10.32 2.18 -14.12
N THR A 255 11.58 1.94 -13.78
CA THR A 255 11.97 1.17 -12.59
C THR A 255 11.49 1.85 -11.30
N VAL A 256 11.61 3.18 -11.18
CA VAL A 256 11.09 3.94 -10.05
C VAL A 256 9.55 3.85 -9.98
N ALA A 257 8.88 4.02 -11.10
CA ALA A 257 7.42 3.90 -11.16
C ALA A 257 6.93 2.49 -10.75
N VAL A 258 7.61 1.44 -11.21
CA VAL A 258 7.29 0.04 -10.89
C VAL A 258 7.54 -0.28 -9.41
N ALA A 259 8.53 0.35 -8.77
CA ALA A 259 8.83 0.12 -7.36
C ALA A 259 7.62 0.36 -6.45
N PHE A 260 6.78 1.37 -6.76
CA PHE A 260 5.52 1.60 -6.06
C PHE A 260 4.55 0.41 -6.17
N ALA A 261 4.45 -0.21 -7.35
CA ALA A 261 3.52 -1.33 -7.56
C ALA A 261 3.90 -2.59 -6.80
N TYR A 262 5.18 -2.80 -6.55
CA TYR A 262 5.70 -3.94 -5.79
C TYR A 262 5.80 -3.70 -4.29
N GLU A 263 5.40 -2.52 -3.80
CA GLU A 263 5.61 -2.17 -2.39
C GLU A 263 4.59 -2.83 -1.45
N GLY A 264 4.89 -2.85 -0.16
CA GLY A 264 4.02 -3.37 0.90
C GLY A 264 4.36 -4.80 1.37
N TRP A 265 5.11 -5.61 0.62
CA TRP A 265 5.43 -7.00 0.99
C TRP A 265 6.11 -7.12 2.36
N ILE A 266 6.90 -6.13 2.77
CA ILE A 266 7.59 -6.12 4.06
C ILE A 266 6.60 -6.09 5.24
N LEU A 267 5.43 -5.49 5.05
CA LEU A 267 4.39 -5.43 6.07
C LEU A 267 3.83 -6.81 6.42
N ALA A 268 3.93 -7.79 5.50
CA ALA A 268 3.58 -9.18 5.78
C ALA A 268 4.49 -9.82 6.85
N THR A 269 5.67 -9.27 7.12
CA THR A 269 6.51 -9.75 8.22
C THR A 269 5.91 -9.50 9.60
N SER A 270 4.99 -8.55 9.73
CA SER A 270 4.29 -8.25 10.98
C SER A 270 3.33 -9.35 11.45
N ILE A 271 2.92 -10.27 10.55
CA ILE A 271 2.05 -11.41 10.90
C ILE A 271 2.82 -12.58 11.53
N ASN A 272 4.12 -12.47 11.70
CA ASN A 272 4.98 -13.55 12.19
C ASN A 272 4.46 -14.18 13.49
N ALA A 273 3.92 -13.37 14.40
CA ALA A 273 3.39 -13.81 15.67
C ALA A 273 2.13 -14.71 15.57
N GLU A 274 1.39 -14.62 14.47
CA GLU A 274 0.13 -15.33 14.24
C GLU A 274 0.29 -16.58 13.36
N LEU A 275 1.51 -16.83 12.84
CA LEU A 275 1.80 -17.96 11.97
C LEU A 275 2.09 -19.25 12.76
N ARG A 276 1.48 -20.35 12.30
CA ARG A 276 1.90 -21.69 12.70
C ARG A 276 3.26 -21.98 12.08
N ASP A 277 4.21 -22.46 12.89
CA ASP A 277 5.60 -22.72 12.46
C ASP A 277 6.17 -21.54 11.66
N ALA A 278 6.16 -20.34 12.27
CA ALA A 278 6.53 -19.08 11.64
C ALA A 278 7.91 -19.12 10.97
N LYS A 279 8.88 -19.83 11.58
CA LYS A 279 10.25 -20.01 11.02
C LYS A 279 10.28 -20.65 9.64
N ARG A 280 9.31 -21.50 9.32
CA ARG A 280 9.21 -22.16 8.00
C ARG A 280 8.17 -21.53 7.11
N THR A 281 7.05 -21.09 7.71
CA THR A 281 5.90 -20.57 6.98
C THR A 281 6.17 -19.18 6.41
N LEU A 282 6.68 -18.24 7.21
CA LEU A 282 6.92 -16.86 6.75
C LEU A 282 7.96 -16.77 5.61
N PRO A 283 9.13 -17.42 5.70
CA PRO A 283 10.11 -17.41 4.60
C PRO A 283 9.56 -17.93 3.28
N ARG A 284 8.84 -19.05 3.32
CA ARG A 284 8.20 -19.62 2.13
C ARG A 284 7.10 -18.71 1.57
N ALA A 285 6.29 -18.12 2.45
CA ALA A 285 5.23 -17.22 2.04
C ALA A 285 5.78 -15.95 1.37
N LEU A 286 6.85 -15.37 1.91
CA LEU A 286 7.50 -14.19 1.33
C LEU A 286 8.04 -14.48 -0.07
N VAL A 287 8.81 -15.55 -0.24
CA VAL A 287 9.44 -15.88 -1.53
C VAL A 287 8.40 -16.31 -2.56
N VAL A 288 7.52 -17.25 -2.22
CA VAL A 288 6.50 -17.76 -3.15
C VAL A 288 5.48 -16.66 -3.48
N GLY A 289 5.05 -15.87 -2.48
CA GLY A 289 4.13 -14.77 -2.68
C GLY A 289 4.74 -13.70 -3.60
N SER A 290 5.99 -13.31 -3.39
CA SER A 290 6.70 -12.37 -4.27
C SER A 290 6.80 -12.88 -5.71
N PHE A 291 7.11 -14.16 -5.90
CA PHE A 291 7.16 -14.75 -7.24
C PHE A 291 5.80 -14.72 -7.94
N ILE A 292 4.71 -15.06 -7.23
CA ILE A 292 3.35 -14.98 -7.76
C ILE A 292 3.02 -13.55 -8.19
N VAL A 293 3.38 -12.56 -7.38
CA VAL A 293 3.11 -11.14 -7.68
C VAL A 293 3.86 -10.73 -8.96
N VAL A 294 5.16 -11.02 -9.06
CA VAL A 294 5.98 -10.66 -10.23
C VAL A 294 5.41 -11.27 -11.51
N LEU A 295 5.08 -12.56 -11.48
CA LEU A 295 4.50 -13.25 -12.62
C LEU A 295 3.16 -12.61 -13.01
N THR A 296 2.29 -12.37 -12.04
CA THR A 296 0.96 -11.77 -12.27
C THR A 296 1.08 -10.38 -12.91
N TYR A 297 2.00 -9.55 -12.44
CA TYR A 297 2.17 -8.19 -12.95
C TYR A 297 2.71 -8.15 -14.37
N ILE A 298 3.71 -8.97 -14.67
CA ILE A 298 4.25 -9.08 -16.03
C ILE A 298 3.17 -9.58 -17.00
N LEU A 299 2.43 -10.63 -16.62
CA LEU A 299 1.35 -11.17 -17.45
C LEU A 299 0.20 -10.18 -17.64
N TYR A 300 -0.18 -9.45 -16.59
CA TYR A 300 -1.18 -8.37 -16.68
C TYR A 300 -0.72 -7.27 -17.64
N TYR A 301 0.53 -6.81 -17.53
CA TYR A 301 1.10 -5.78 -18.39
C TYR A 301 1.10 -6.20 -19.86
N ILE A 302 1.49 -7.44 -20.15
CA ILE A 302 1.42 -8.04 -21.49
C ILE A 302 -0.02 -8.10 -22.00
N GLY A 303 -0.96 -8.53 -21.16
CA GLY A 303 -2.38 -8.60 -21.53
C GLY A 303 -2.99 -7.23 -21.79
N LEU A 304 -2.64 -6.23 -20.97
CA LEU A 304 -3.13 -4.86 -21.12
C LEU A 304 -2.72 -4.25 -22.48
N THR A 305 -1.44 -4.39 -22.82
CA THR A 305 -0.90 -3.90 -24.12
C THR A 305 -1.39 -4.72 -25.31
N GLY A 306 -1.75 -6.00 -25.11
CA GLY A 306 -2.40 -6.81 -26.13
C GLY A 306 -3.85 -6.37 -26.41
N ALA A 307 -4.55 -5.87 -25.38
CA ALA A 307 -5.94 -5.44 -25.53
C ALA A 307 -6.11 -4.11 -26.26
N VAL A 308 -5.18 -3.16 -26.03
CA VAL A 308 -5.26 -1.76 -26.49
C VAL A 308 -3.89 -1.34 -27.04
N THR A 309 -3.84 -0.36 -27.96
CA THR A 309 -2.56 0.14 -28.46
C THR A 309 -1.78 0.91 -27.39
N THR A 310 -0.48 0.94 -27.50
CA THR A 310 0.39 1.65 -26.54
C THR A 310 0.10 3.14 -26.51
N GLU A 311 -0.23 3.75 -27.67
CA GLU A 311 -0.58 5.16 -27.80
C GLU A 311 -1.90 5.48 -27.08
N GLU A 312 -2.93 4.65 -27.27
CA GLU A 312 -4.22 4.80 -26.58
C GLU A 312 -4.06 4.64 -25.07
N LEU A 313 -3.23 3.68 -24.61
CA LEU A 313 -2.95 3.49 -23.19
C LEU A 313 -2.25 4.71 -22.57
N MET A 314 -1.24 5.25 -23.25
CA MET A 314 -0.52 6.43 -22.77
C MET A 314 -1.39 7.70 -22.75
N ALA A 315 -2.37 7.80 -23.64
CA ALA A 315 -3.28 8.97 -23.72
C ALA A 315 -4.45 8.88 -22.72
N SER A 316 -4.81 7.68 -22.25
CA SER A 316 -6.06 7.45 -21.49
C SER A 316 -5.91 7.60 -19.97
N GLY A 317 -4.70 7.69 -19.45
CA GLY A 317 -4.47 7.81 -18.02
C GLY A 317 -5.12 6.68 -17.20
N GLU A 318 -5.73 7.01 -16.08
CA GLU A 318 -6.42 6.04 -15.22
C GLU A 318 -7.63 5.36 -15.91
N ALA A 319 -8.14 5.94 -16.99
CA ALA A 319 -9.21 5.33 -17.79
C ALA A 319 -8.71 4.16 -18.66
N ALA A 320 -7.38 4.04 -18.87
CA ALA A 320 -6.77 3.01 -19.71
C ALA A 320 -7.21 1.59 -19.33
N ALA A 321 -7.20 1.26 -18.04
CA ALA A 321 -7.65 -0.04 -17.56
C ALA A 321 -9.14 -0.28 -17.88
N LYS A 322 -10.04 0.71 -17.61
CA LYS A 322 -11.47 0.61 -17.92
C LYS A 322 -11.67 0.37 -19.42
N MET A 323 -11.03 1.16 -20.26
CA MET A 323 -11.10 1.04 -21.71
C MET A 323 -10.61 -0.33 -22.21
N ALA A 324 -9.50 -0.83 -21.68
CA ALA A 324 -8.97 -2.14 -22.04
C ALA A 324 -9.95 -3.27 -21.68
N PHE A 325 -10.56 -3.24 -20.50
CA PHE A 325 -11.57 -4.22 -20.10
C PHE A 325 -12.83 -4.12 -20.96
N GLN A 326 -13.29 -2.91 -21.28
CA GLN A 326 -14.44 -2.72 -22.16
C GLN A 326 -14.16 -3.25 -23.58
N ARG A 327 -12.94 -3.08 -24.10
CA ARG A 327 -12.55 -3.57 -25.42
C ARG A 327 -12.51 -5.09 -25.50
N VAL A 328 -12.07 -5.77 -24.43
CA VAL A 328 -11.95 -7.22 -24.37
C VAL A 328 -13.30 -7.90 -24.08
N PHE A 329 -14.10 -7.34 -23.18
CA PHE A 329 -15.32 -7.99 -22.65
C PHE A 329 -16.63 -7.30 -23.07
N GLY A 330 -16.56 -6.18 -23.80
CA GLY A 330 -17.70 -5.32 -24.08
C GLY A 330 -17.97 -4.32 -22.97
N GLU A 331 -18.80 -3.33 -23.25
CA GLU A 331 -19.00 -2.15 -22.38
C GLU A 331 -19.50 -2.52 -20.96
N THR A 332 -20.54 -3.32 -20.88
CA THR A 332 -21.16 -3.68 -19.59
C THR A 332 -20.25 -4.59 -18.76
N ALA A 333 -19.77 -5.70 -19.34
CA ALA A 333 -18.93 -6.65 -18.61
C ALA A 333 -17.57 -6.02 -18.24
N GLY A 334 -16.99 -5.21 -19.14
CA GLY A 334 -15.76 -4.48 -18.86
C GLY A 334 -15.93 -3.48 -17.70
N THR A 335 -17.06 -2.79 -17.62
CA THR A 335 -17.37 -1.90 -16.49
C THR A 335 -17.54 -2.68 -15.18
N VAL A 336 -18.18 -3.84 -15.19
CA VAL A 336 -18.29 -4.71 -14.01
C VAL A 336 -16.90 -5.16 -13.53
N VAL A 337 -16.02 -5.57 -14.45
CA VAL A 337 -14.64 -5.94 -14.09
C VAL A 337 -13.89 -4.73 -13.53
N PHE A 338 -14.13 -3.52 -14.06
CA PHE A 338 -13.52 -2.30 -13.53
C PHE A 338 -13.96 -1.98 -12.09
N VAL A 339 -15.21 -2.29 -11.71
CA VAL A 339 -15.66 -2.20 -10.30
C VAL A 339 -14.80 -3.07 -9.39
N LEU A 340 -14.37 -4.25 -9.83
CA LEU A 340 -13.47 -5.11 -9.05
C LEU A 340 -12.10 -4.45 -8.82
N ILE A 341 -11.63 -3.61 -9.77
CA ILE A 341 -10.41 -2.82 -9.59
C ILE A 341 -10.61 -1.76 -8.49
N VAL A 342 -11.74 -1.04 -8.50
CA VAL A 342 -12.05 -0.06 -7.45
C VAL A 342 -12.07 -0.75 -6.07
N ILE A 343 -12.71 -1.91 -5.95
CA ILE A 343 -12.72 -2.71 -4.73
C ILE A 343 -11.29 -3.15 -4.35
N SER A 344 -10.45 -3.49 -5.33
CA SER A 344 -9.03 -3.81 -5.12
C SER A 344 -8.26 -2.65 -4.49
N CYS A 345 -8.46 -1.44 -5.01
CA CYS A 345 -7.83 -0.22 -4.48
C CYS A 345 -8.21 0.02 -3.02
N LEU A 346 -9.51 -0.08 -2.70
CA LEU A 346 -10.02 0.06 -1.33
C LEU A 346 -9.47 -1.03 -0.40
N GLY A 347 -9.34 -2.28 -0.88
CA GLY A 347 -8.75 -3.36 -0.09
C GLY A 347 -7.27 -3.12 0.24
N THR A 348 -6.51 -2.52 -0.67
CA THR A 348 -5.10 -2.18 -0.42
C THR A 348 -4.98 -0.99 0.52
N LEU A 349 -5.82 0.03 0.35
CA LEU A 349 -5.93 1.14 1.28
C LEU A 349 -6.18 0.63 2.70
N ASN A 350 -7.17 -0.24 2.90
CA ASN A 350 -7.49 -0.84 4.19
C ASN A 350 -6.31 -1.60 4.83
N GLY A 351 -5.56 -2.38 4.06
CA GLY A 351 -4.41 -3.12 4.57
C GLY A 351 -3.29 -2.20 5.06
N LEU A 352 -2.99 -1.14 4.31
CA LEU A 352 -1.98 -0.15 4.71
C LEU A 352 -2.45 0.73 5.87
N THR A 353 -3.72 1.12 5.89
CA THR A 353 -4.30 1.88 7.00
C THR A 353 -4.24 1.10 8.32
N LEU A 354 -4.48 -0.21 8.30
CA LEU A 354 -4.32 -1.06 9.48
C LEU A 354 -2.89 -1.01 10.03
N SER A 355 -1.89 -1.05 9.16
CA SER A 355 -0.48 -0.92 9.52
C SER A 355 -0.18 0.49 10.05
N CYS A 356 -0.69 1.52 9.39
CA CYS A 356 -0.53 2.92 9.76
C CYS A 356 -1.09 3.21 11.16
N CYS A 357 -2.29 2.72 11.47
CA CYS A 357 -2.91 2.83 12.79
C CYS A 357 -2.06 2.26 13.93
N ARG A 358 -1.18 1.29 13.64
CA ARG A 358 -0.28 0.65 14.61
C ARG A 358 1.12 1.28 14.64
N GLY A 359 1.44 2.24 13.80
CA GLY A 359 2.79 2.77 13.62
C GLY A 359 3.36 3.39 14.92
N LEU A 360 2.68 4.38 15.50
CA LEU A 360 3.13 5.00 16.76
C LEU A 360 3.01 4.07 17.97
N TYR A 361 2.03 3.17 17.97
CA TYR A 361 1.93 2.12 18.99
C TYR A 361 3.18 1.23 19.00
N ALA A 362 3.69 0.83 17.84
CA ALA A 362 4.88 -0.01 17.72
C ALA A 362 6.13 0.65 18.34
N LEU A 363 6.28 1.97 18.21
CA LEU A 363 7.33 2.74 18.89
C LEU A 363 7.06 2.82 20.41
N ALA A 364 5.83 3.11 20.81
CA ALA A 364 5.45 3.31 22.20
C ALA A 364 5.62 2.05 23.07
N VAL A 365 5.38 0.86 22.53
CA VAL A 365 5.62 -0.44 23.24
C VAL A 365 7.10 -0.64 23.56
N ARG A 366 8.00 -0.03 22.77
CA ARG A 366 9.45 -0.05 22.97
C ARG A 366 9.94 1.05 23.92
N ASN A 367 9.02 1.85 24.50
CA ASN A 367 9.28 3.12 25.21
C ASN A 367 10.04 4.11 24.34
N GLU A 368 9.69 4.19 23.07
CA GLU A 368 10.28 5.07 22.06
C GLU A 368 9.19 5.95 21.44
N GLY A 369 9.58 7.01 20.73
CA GLY A 369 8.63 7.93 20.11
C GLY A 369 8.08 9.00 21.05
N PRO A 370 7.11 9.82 20.57
CA PRO A 370 6.50 10.87 21.38
C PRO A 370 5.47 10.26 22.34
N ALA A 371 5.43 10.71 23.57
CA ALA A 371 4.45 10.32 24.59
C ALA A 371 4.11 8.80 24.60
N PRO A 372 5.08 7.91 24.90
CA PRO A 372 4.88 6.45 24.82
C PRO A 372 3.70 5.97 25.68
N GLU A 373 3.46 6.61 26.82
CA GLU A 373 2.34 6.29 27.73
C GLU A 373 0.97 6.49 27.05
N LEU A 374 0.85 7.45 26.16
CA LEU A 374 -0.37 7.75 25.44
C LEU A 374 -0.59 6.76 24.27
N PHE A 375 0.45 6.54 23.46
CA PHE A 375 0.31 5.75 22.23
C PHE A 375 0.34 4.24 22.46
N ARG A 376 0.80 3.75 23.60
CA ARG A 376 0.71 2.32 23.96
C ARG A 376 -0.64 1.88 24.52
N GLN A 377 -1.58 2.82 24.77
CA GLN A 377 -2.91 2.49 25.24
C GLN A 377 -3.68 1.75 24.16
N VAL A 378 -4.26 0.61 24.54
CA VAL A 378 -5.06 -0.25 23.67
C VAL A 378 -6.48 -0.31 24.22
N ASP A 379 -7.45 -0.05 23.38
CA ASP A 379 -8.86 -0.18 23.71
C ASP A 379 -9.20 -1.66 24.00
N PRO A 380 -9.81 -1.96 25.14
CA PRO A 380 -10.08 -3.35 25.54
C PRO A 380 -11.15 -4.05 24.70
N VAL A 381 -12.03 -3.31 24.03
CA VAL A 381 -13.12 -3.85 23.22
C VAL A 381 -12.64 -4.16 21.80
N THR A 382 -11.99 -3.20 21.18
CA THR A 382 -11.52 -3.32 19.79
C THR A 382 -10.15 -3.97 19.69
N ASN A 383 -9.36 -3.97 20.76
CA ASN A 383 -7.95 -4.38 20.80
C ASN A 383 -7.08 -3.54 19.84
N MET A 384 -7.43 -2.27 19.64
CA MET A 384 -6.72 -1.32 18.79
C MET A 384 -6.18 -0.14 19.62
N ALA A 385 -5.05 0.40 19.19
CA ALA A 385 -4.44 1.59 19.77
C ALA A 385 -5.11 2.85 19.20
N GLY A 386 -6.24 3.29 19.78
CA GLY A 386 -7.06 4.38 19.27
C GLY A 386 -6.30 5.70 19.12
N ASN A 387 -5.45 6.05 20.10
CA ASN A 387 -4.63 7.27 20.04
C ASN A 387 -3.62 7.22 18.88
N SER A 388 -3.01 6.06 18.62
CA SER A 388 -2.11 5.86 17.48
C SER A 388 -2.87 5.96 16.16
N ALA A 389 -4.07 5.38 16.09
CA ALA A 389 -4.93 5.45 14.90
C ALA A 389 -5.37 6.90 14.60
N LEU A 390 -5.73 7.68 15.60
CA LEU A 390 -6.10 9.09 15.43
C LEU A 390 -4.92 9.94 14.95
N ALA A 391 -3.74 9.75 15.55
CA ALA A 391 -2.54 10.45 15.12
C ALA A 391 -2.12 10.08 13.70
N SER A 392 -2.25 8.78 13.33
CA SER A 392 -1.97 8.33 11.96
C SER A 392 -2.94 8.90 10.93
N LEU A 393 -4.22 9.07 11.27
CA LEU A 393 -5.19 9.77 10.43
C LEU A 393 -4.75 11.23 10.19
N GLY A 394 -4.34 11.94 11.24
CA GLY A 394 -3.83 13.31 11.12
C GLY A 394 -2.60 13.41 10.22
N LEU A 395 -1.63 12.51 10.40
CA LEU A 395 -0.44 12.44 9.55
C LEU A 395 -0.81 12.14 8.09
N SER A 396 -1.68 11.16 7.86
CA SER A 396 -2.12 10.81 6.49
C SER A 396 -2.91 11.94 5.83
N ALA A 397 -3.70 12.71 6.60
CA ALA A 397 -4.39 13.88 6.07
C ALA A 397 -3.41 15.00 5.64
N VAL A 398 -2.36 15.25 6.42
CA VAL A 398 -1.28 16.18 6.05
C VAL A 398 -0.59 15.72 4.77
N TRP A 399 -0.24 14.44 4.67
CA TRP A 399 0.38 13.88 3.47
C TRP A 399 -0.57 13.87 2.26
N LEU A 400 -1.88 13.75 2.44
CA LEU A 400 -2.85 13.87 1.36
C LEU A 400 -2.89 15.29 0.76
N VAL A 401 -2.85 16.32 1.61
CA VAL A 401 -2.76 17.71 1.18
C VAL A 401 -1.43 17.96 0.46
N TYR A 402 -0.33 17.45 1.02
CA TYR A 402 0.98 17.55 0.39
C TYR A 402 1.00 16.88 -0.99
N PHE A 403 0.50 15.65 -1.09
CA PHE A 403 0.45 14.90 -2.35
C PHE A 403 -0.34 15.67 -3.41
N TYR A 404 -1.49 16.24 -3.04
CA TYR A 404 -2.28 17.06 -3.95
C TYR A 404 -1.51 18.29 -4.43
N GLY A 405 -0.94 19.06 -3.51
CA GLY A 405 -0.21 20.28 -3.84
C GLY A 405 1.10 20.05 -4.61
N ALA A 406 1.73 18.87 -4.44
CA ALA A 406 2.95 18.54 -5.16
C ALA A 406 2.69 17.96 -6.56
N ASN A 407 1.60 17.18 -6.74
CA ASN A 407 1.40 16.38 -7.96
C ASN A 407 0.19 16.82 -8.82
N VAL A 408 -0.81 17.48 -8.24
CA VAL A 408 -2.08 17.77 -8.92
C VAL A 408 -2.37 19.26 -9.01
N GLY A 409 -2.30 19.98 -7.90
CA GLY A 409 -2.63 21.41 -7.80
C GLY A 409 -1.55 22.35 -8.30
N GLY A 410 -0.44 21.84 -8.84
CA GLY A 410 0.76 22.59 -9.21
C GLY A 410 1.82 22.57 -8.10
N PRO A 411 3.04 23.03 -8.34
CA PRO A 411 4.14 22.90 -7.38
C PRO A 411 3.99 23.89 -6.21
N TRP A 412 3.02 23.66 -5.31
CA TRP A 412 2.77 24.56 -4.18
C TRP A 412 3.99 24.74 -3.27
N PHE A 413 4.87 23.72 -3.23
CA PHE A 413 6.05 23.70 -2.35
C PHE A 413 7.34 24.03 -3.11
N GLY A 414 7.25 24.54 -4.37
CA GLY A 414 8.41 24.91 -5.18
C GLY A 414 9.37 23.72 -5.36
N PRO A 415 10.69 23.92 -5.06
CA PRO A 415 11.70 22.86 -5.21
C PRO A 415 11.47 21.63 -4.32
N PHE A 416 10.64 21.75 -3.30
CA PHE A 416 10.28 20.64 -2.40
C PHE A 416 9.01 19.88 -2.83
N SER A 417 8.50 20.15 -4.04
CA SER A 417 7.41 19.37 -4.63
C SER A 417 7.98 18.10 -5.25
N PHE A 418 7.88 16.99 -4.53
CA PHE A 418 8.30 15.67 -4.99
C PHE A 418 7.13 14.67 -4.89
N ASP A 419 7.18 13.60 -5.67
CA ASP A 419 6.16 12.55 -5.59
C ASP A 419 6.31 11.77 -4.27
N SER A 420 5.40 12.06 -3.33
CA SER A 420 5.38 11.42 -2.02
C SER A 420 4.96 9.94 -2.08
N SER A 421 4.51 9.43 -3.21
CA SER A 421 4.26 8.00 -3.39
C SER A 421 5.55 7.22 -3.68
N GLU A 422 6.59 7.86 -4.22
CA GLU A 422 7.81 7.19 -4.67
C GLU A 422 8.98 7.40 -3.70
N LEU A 423 9.16 8.61 -3.19
CA LEU A 423 10.27 8.95 -2.30
C LEU A 423 10.38 8.06 -1.04
N PRO A 424 9.28 7.76 -0.30
CA PRO A 424 9.37 6.90 0.87
C PRO A 424 9.86 5.48 0.52
N ILE A 425 9.53 4.99 -0.67
CA ILE A 425 9.92 3.65 -1.14
C ILE A 425 11.42 3.61 -1.40
N ILE A 426 11.93 4.57 -2.18
CA ILE A 426 13.37 4.67 -2.46
C ILE A 426 14.17 4.80 -1.16
N THR A 427 13.69 5.61 -0.21
CA THR A 427 14.32 5.79 1.10
C THR A 427 14.32 4.49 1.89
N LEU A 428 13.22 3.73 1.88
CA LEU A 428 13.13 2.45 2.56
C LEU A 428 14.13 1.42 2.01
N TYR A 429 14.24 1.31 0.69
CA TYR A 429 15.24 0.44 0.06
C TYR A 429 16.67 0.90 0.38
N GLY A 430 16.90 2.22 0.46
CA GLY A 430 18.17 2.77 0.95
C GLY A 430 18.50 2.33 2.37
N MET A 431 17.49 2.22 3.24
CA MET A 431 17.65 1.71 4.60
C MET A 431 17.91 0.20 4.65
N TYR A 432 17.50 -0.59 3.66
CA TYR A 432 17.79 -2.02 3.61
C TYR A 432 19.27 -2.30 3.34
N VAL A 433 19.94 -1.48 2.53
CA VAL A 433 21.33 -1.71 2.12
C VAL A 433 22.28 -1.90 3.31
N PRO A 434 22.38 -0.97 4.29
CA PRO A 434 23.26 -1.17 5.45
C PRO A 434 22.84 -2.36 6.32
N MET A 435 21.54 -2.67 6.42
CA MET A 435 21.05 -3.84 7.15
C MET A 435 21.53 -5.14 6.48
N PHE A 436 21.46 -5.22 5.15
CA PHE A 436 21.90 -6.39 4.40
C PHE A 436 23.41 -6.56 4.48
N ILE A 437 24.19 -5.49 4.30
CA ILE A 437 25.65 -5.52 4.46
C ILE A 437 26.03 -6.04 5.85
N GLN A 438 25.38 -5.52 6.89
CA GLN A 438 25.69 -5.93 8.25
C GLN A 438 25.23 -7.37 8.56
N PHE A 439 24.09 -7.79 7.98
CA PHE A 439 23.63 -9.18 8.06
C PHE A 439 24.62 -10.15 7.41
N MET A 440 25.12 -9.80 6.22
CA MET A 440 26.16 -10.58 5.53
C MET A 440 27.45 -10.67 6.34
N ARG A 441 27.87 -9.56 6.98
CA ARG A 441 29.09 -9.54 7.83
C ARG A 441 28.95 -10.42 9.07
N LYS A 442 27.79 -10.39 9.73
CA LYS A 442 27.51 -11.16 10.94
C LYS A 442 27.16 -12.63 10.68
N GLY A 443 26.69 -12.96 9.47
CA GLY A 443 26.18 -14.28 9.11
C GLY A 443 27.26 -15.25 8.64
N THR A 444 28.43 -15.30 9.29
CA THR A 444 29.56 -16.16 8.91
C THR A 444 29.28 -17.67 9.01
N ASP A 445 28.27 -18.05 9.77
CA ASP A 445 27.76 -19.40 9.96
C ASP A 445 26.77 -19.85 8.88
N LEU A 446 26.34 -18.92 7.99
CA LEU A 446 25.42 -19.24 6.91
C LEU A 446 26.18 -19.77 5.69
N ASN A 447 25.57 -20.75 5.01
CA ASN A 447 26.04 -21.19 3.69
C ASN A 447 26.16 -19.96 2.75
N PRO A 448 27.22 -19.83 1.92
CA PRO A 448 27.43 -18.71 1.01
C PRO A 448 26.16 -18.29 0.23
N PHE A 449 25.39 -19.24 -0.28
CA PHE A 449 24.12 -19.00 -0.97
C PHE A 449 23.02 -18.34 -0.12
N ARG A 450 23.10 -18.43 1.21
CA ARG A 450 22.18 -17.78 2.15
C ARG A 450 22.75 -16.49 2.73
N ARG A 451 24.03 -16.25 2.51
CA ARG A 451 24.78 -15.10 3.00
C ARG A 451 24.86 -13.99 1.96
N PHE A 452 25.01 -14.33 0.69
CA PHE A 452 25.12 -13.46 -0.47
C PHE A 452 23.90 -13.64 -1.41
#